data_d4e17035eb5282f95a2a8f1b6ac4a83f
#
_entry.id   d4e17035eb5282f95a2a8f1b6ac4a83f
#
_cell.length_a   1.000
_cell.length_b   1.000
_cell.length_c   1.000
_cell.angle_alpha   90.00
_cell.angle_beta   90.00
_cell.angle_gamma   90.00
#
_symmetry.space_group_name_H-M   'P 1'
#
loop_
_entity.id
_entity.type
_entity.pdbx_description
1 polymer ?
#
loop_
_entity_poly.entity_id
_entity_poly.type
_entity_poly.pdbx_seq_one_letter_code
_entity_poly.pdbx_strand_id
1 'polypeptide(L)'
;MLEAGRTSKAGKKFADGGLYPIAERLLSKLTADDIRGVHTALLRRSEREATYAMQVLRAVLRWHGVVVPGNPLGRDTAGRDRIVLTAAKGNPSPIPPERLGAWWRAAGAAPSRVAADYYRFQLLTGCRGGEIHGDKRHGYAPIKVGDVDCELGKLVLRDTKNRSDHKLLLSRQALEIAARNCSGRKPADPLFPIVDARKTLAWINAQAGTTVQGHGLRATFASVAEELVSGGALKRMLNHATGGDVTLGHYVGKSEAQLRAAWQTVADFIEVEAEKEAQPAPALPVRSSLRVQRVGTAPAVAPRRRPSRRAQVPSSEGPSPQPISERV
;
A
#
# COMPACT_ATOMS: atom_id res chain seq x y z
N MET A 1 18.86 -1.54 3.36
CA MET A 1 18.91 -2.73 4.24
C MET A 1 20.22 -2.88 4.99
N LEU A 2 21.35 -2.52 4.38
CA LEU A 2 22.71 -2.66 4.97
C LEU A 2 23.26 -1.36 5.59
N GLU A 3 22.47 -0.28 5.60
CA GLU A 3 22.90 1.03 6.10
C GLU A 3 22.68 1.14 7.60
N ALA A 4 23.61 1.84 8.30
CA ALA A 4 23.39 2.30 9.67
C ALA A 4 22.22 3.27 9.76
N GLY A 5 21.60 3.33 10.92
CA GLY A 5 20.58 4.30 11.23
C GLY A 5 21.11 5.74 11.11
N ARG A 6 20.24 6.64 10.72
CA ARG A 6 20.59 8.05 10.52
C ARG A 6 19.56 8.98 11.14
N THR A 7 19.97 10.17 11.44
CA THR A 7 19.06 11.25 11.82
C THR A 7 18.78 12.16 10.63
N SER A 8 17.52 12.43 10.33
CA SER A 8 17.14 13.37 9.27
C SER A 8 17.51 14.81 9.67
N LYS A 9 17.55 15.73 8.69
CA LYS A 9 17.72 17.17 8.94
C LYS A 9 16.66 17.75 9.90
N ALA A 10 15.49 17.11 9.98
CA ALA A 10 14.41 17.48 10.89
C ALA A 10 14.47 16.73 12.24
N GLY A 11 15.59 16.13 12.60
CA GLY A 11 15.80 15.45 13.90
C GLY A 11 15.17 14.07 14.03
N LYS A 12 14.50 13.55 13.00
CA LYS A 12 13.90 12.20 13.03
C LYS A 12 15.00 11.14 12.96
N LYS A 13 15.06 10.29 13.98
CA LYS A 13 15.96 9.11 13.99
C LYS A 13 15.35 7.97 13.16
N PHE A 14 16.16 7.39 12.29
CA PHE A 14 15.85 6.15 11.57
C PHE A 14 16.66 5.01 12.18
N ALA A 15 16.04 3.87 12.34
CA ALA A 15 16.72 2.67 12.81
C ALA A 15 17.70 2.13 11.76
N ASP A 16 18.62 1.28 12.20
CA ASP A 16 19.50 0.53 11.32
C ASP A 16 18.71 -0.29 10.31
N GLY A 17 19.29 -0.47 9.14
CA GLY A 17 18.74 -1.38 8.12
C GLY A 17 18.67 -2.82 8.64
N GLY A 18 17.67 -3.59 8.23
CA GLY A 18 17.43 -4.91 8.77
C GLY A 18 18.58 -5.90 8.64
N LEU A 19 19.46 -5.71 7.66
CA LEU A 19 20.66 -6.54 7.48
C LEU A 19 21.95 -5.87 7.99
N TYR A 20 21.84 -4.71 8.62
CA TYR A 20 23.01 -3.99 9.14
C TYR A 20 23.86 -4.82 10.13
N PRO A 21 23.29 -5.63 11.03
CA PRO A 21 24.08 -6.42 11.97
C PRO A 21 25.05 -7.42 11.31
N ILE A 22 24.81 -7.77 10.05
CA ILE A 22 25.64 -8.70 9.28
C ILE A 22 26.28 -8.03 8.05
N ALA A 23 26.18 -6.70 7.91
CA ALA A 23 26.60 -5.97 6.71
C ALA A 23 28.09 -6.10 6.40
N GLU A 24 28.94 -6.18 7.42
CA GLU A 24 30.39 -6.28 7.28
C GLU A 24 30.91 -7.74 7.27
N ARG A 25 30.02 -8.72 7.42
CA ARG A 25 30.43 -10.12 7.36
C ARG A 25 30.68 -10.55 5.91
N LEU A 26 31.75 -11.32 5.70
CA LEU A 26 31.95 -12.01 4.43
C LEU A 26 30.82 -12.99 4.19
N LEU A 27 30.21 -12.98 3.00
CA LEU A 27 29.12 -13.89 2.65
C LEU A 27 29.48 -15.36 2.83
N SER A 28 30.73 -15.73 2.55
CA SER A 28 31.28 -17.10 2.75
C SER A 28 31.41 -17.52 4.22
N LYS A 29 31.35 -16.58 5.15
CA LYS A 29 31.44 -16.80 6.60
C LYS A 29 30.07 -16.74 7.29
N LEU A 30 29.00 -16.51 6.52
CA LEU A 30 27.66 -16.41 7.06
C LEU A 30 27.17 -17.81 7.49
N THR A 31 26.57 -17.86 8.68
CA THR A 31 26.04 -19.12 9.24
C THR A 31 24.50 -19.10 9.24
N ALA A 32 23.90 -20.28 9.40
CA ALA A 32 22.46 -20.42 9.58
C ALA A 32 21.96 -19.66 10.82
N ASP A 33 22.74 -19.62 11.87
CA ASP A 33 22.40 -18.97 13.14
C ASP A 33 22.44 -17.44 13.01
N ASP A 34 23.35 -16.89 12.21
CA ASP A 34 23.35 -15.47 11.88
C ASP A 34 22.04 -15.06 11.18
N ILE A 35 21.61 -15.89 10.24
CA ILE A 35 20.36 -15.65 9.50
C ILE A 35 19.15 -15.72 10.44
N ARG A 36 19.09 -16.73 11.32
CA ARG A 36 18.03 -16.89 12.32
C ARG A 36 18.03 -15.74 13.33
N GLY A 37 19.21 -15.35 13.81
CA GLY A 37 19.36 -14.26 14.77
C GLY A 37 18.82 -12.94 14.23
N VAL A 38 19.22 -12.56 12.99
CA VAL A 38 18.71 -11.38 12.31
C VAL A 38 17.20 -11.46 12.09
N HIS A 39 16.70 -12.60 11.60
CA HIS A 39 15.26 -12.79 11.38
C HIS A 39 14.46 -12.62 12.68
N THR A 40 14.87 -13.27 13.78
CA THR A 40 14.20 -13.20 15.07
C THR A 40 14.21 -11.77 15.64
N ALA A 41 15.34 -11.07 15.51
CA ALA A 41 15.44 -9.68 15.96
C ALA A 41 14.47 -8.76 15.16
N LEU A 42 14.36 -8.98 13.84
CA LEU A 42 13.46 -8.19 12.99
C LEU A 42 12.00 -8.52 13.21
N LEU A 43 11.64 -9.77 13.51
CA LEU A 43 10.25 -10.14 13.84
C LEU A 43 9.69 -9.35 15.03
N ARG A 44 10.55 -9.03 16.02
CA ARG A 44 10.16 -8.17 17.16
C ARG A 44 9.81 -6.74 16.75
N ARG A 45 10.30 -6.29 15.59
CA ARG A 45 10.04 -4.94 15.06
C ARG A 45 8.89 -4.93 14.07
N SER A 46 8.94 -5.81 13.08
CA SER A 46 7.96 -5.89 12.00
C SER A 46 8.15 -7.18 11.20
N GLU A 47 7.11 -7.99 11.10
CA GLU A 47 7.07 -9.19 10.24
C GLU A 47 7.38 -8.86 8.77
N ARG A 48 6.86 -7.72 8.28
CA ARG A 48 7.13 -7.25 6.91
C ARG A 48 8.61 -6.93 6.70
N GLU A 49 9.25 -6.28 7.67
CA GLU A 49 10.68 -5.94 7.59
C GLU A 49 11.53 -7.21 7.64
N ALA A 50 11.20 -8.14 8.53
CA ALA A 50 11.85 -9.44 8.63
C ALA A 50 11.76 -10.22 7.31
N THR A 51 10.56 -10.36 6.76
CA THR A 51 10.33 -11.04 5.49
C THR A 51 11.12 -10.38 4.35
N TYR A 52 11.08 -9.06 4.24
CA TYR A 52 11.77 -8.34 3.18
C TYR A 52 13.30 -8.45 3.31
N ALA A 53 13.85 -8.36 4.52
CA ALA A 53 15.28 -8.54 4.78
C ALA A 53 15.73 -9.94 4.35
N MET A 54 14.97 -10.97 4.70
CA MET A 54 15.28 -12.35 4.32
C MET A 54 15.15 -12.60 2.81
N GLN A 55 14.19 -11.95 2.13
CA GLN A 55 14.09 -12.00 0.67
C GLN A 55 15.34 -11.41 0.01
N VAL A 56 15.78 -10.23 0.49
CA VAL A 56 17.01 -9.57 -0.02
C VAL A 56 18.22 -10.45 0.23
N LEU A 57 18.39 -10.96 1.45
CA LEU A 57 19.53 -11.83 1.79
C LEU A 57 19.55 -13.10 0.92
N ARG A 58 18.40 -13.75 0.74
CA ARG A 58 18.27 -14.91 -0.15
C ARG A 58 18.67 -14.60 -1.59
N ALA A 59 18.26 -13.43 -2.09
CA ALA A 59 18.62 -12.99 -3.43
C ALA A 59 20.14 -12.75 -3.56
N VAL A 60 20.77 -12.12 -2.57
CA VAL A 60 22.22 -11.86 -2.54
C VAL A 60 23.01 -13.17 -2.49
N LEU A 61 22.67 -14.08 -1.57
CA LEU A 61 23.33 -15.39 -1.47
C LEU A 61 23.25 -16.16 -2.79
N ARG A 62 22.06 -16.14 -3.42
CA ARG A 62 21.82 -16.82 -4.70
C ARG A 62 22.63 -16.19 -5.84
N TRP A 63 22.67 -14.86 -5.90
CA TRP A 63 23.40 -14.12 -6.91
C TRP A 63 24.91 -14.45 -6.88
N HIS A 64 25.47 -14.53 -5.68
CA HIS A 64 26.90 -14.83 -5.47
C HIS A 64 27.22 -16.33 -5.39
N GLY A 65 26.24 -17.22 -5.59
CA GLY A 65 26.47 -18.67 -5.52
C GLY A 65 26.91 -19.18 -4.13
N VAL A 66 26.64 -18.42 -3.06
CA VAL A 66 27.08 -18.78 -1.71
C VAL A 66 26.14 -19.83 -1.11
N VAL A 67 26.74 -20.96 -0.72
CA VAL A 67 26.04 -22.05 -0.02
C VAL A 67 26.29 -21.90 1.47
N VAL A 68 25.21 -21.68 2.23
CA VAL A 68 25.29 -21.67 3.71
C VAL A 68 24.78 -23.02 4.21
N PRO A 69 25.61 -23.80 4.94
CA PRO A 69 25.18 -25.07 5.53
C PRO A 69 23.96 -24.86 6.45
N GLY A 70 22.92 -25.69 6.28
CA GLY A 70 21.69 -25.58 7.05
C GLY A 70 20.94 -24.25 6.83
N ASN A 71 21.07 -23.65 5.64
CA ASN A 71 20.44 -22.36 5.27
C ASN A 71 18.93 -22.36 5.53
N PRO A 72 18.42 -21.59 6.51
CA PRO A 72 16.99 -21.57 6.81
C PRO A 72 16.12 -20.94 5.70
N LEU A 73 16.75 -20.28 4.72
CA LEU A 73 16.09 -19.70 3.53
C LEU A 73 16.13 -20.64 2.33
N GLY A 74 16.76 -21.82 2.46
CA GLY A 74 16.88 -22.82 1.40
C GLY A 74 15.53 -23.41 1.03
N ARG A 75 15.40 -23.88 -0.23
CA ARG A 75 14.20 -24.60 -0.67
C ARG A 75 14.11 -25.99 -0.07
N ASP A 76 15.30 -26.59 0.15
CA ASP A 76 15.44 -27.98 0.63
C ASP A 76 15.44 -28.06 2.17
N THR A 77 15.39 -26.94 2.87
CA THR A 77 15.27 -26.90 4.33
C THR A 77 13.84 -27.19 4.73
N ALA A 78 13.63 -28.28 5.45
CA ALA A 78 12.30 -28.74 5.89
C ALA A 78 12.04 -28.42 7.37
N GLY A 79 10.79 -28.49 7.77
CA GLY A 79 10.36 -28.46 9.16
C GLY A 79 10.59 -27.12 9.87
N ARG A 80 10.90 -27.20 11.16
CA ARG A 80 11.07 -26.03 12.05
C ARG A 80 12.27 -25.17 11.71
N ASP A 81 13.23 -25.70 10.95
CA ASP A 81 14.44 -24.98 10.57
C ASP A 81 14.23 -24.00 9.42
N ARG A 82 13.12 -24.10 8.72
CA ARG A 82 12.80 -23.24 7.60
C ARG A 82 12.19 -21.93 8.03
N ILE A 83 12.75 -20.82 7.58
CA ILE A 83 12.10 -19.51 7.65
C ILE A 83 11.09 -19.41 6.50
N VAL A 84 9.79 -19.38 6.86
CA VAL A 84 8.72 -19.18 5.89
C VAL A 84 8.59 -17.68 5.61
N LEU A 85 8.82 -17.31 4.36
CA LEU A 85 8.67 -15.91 3.94
C LEU A 85 7.23 -15.70 3.52
N THR A 86 6.45 -15.03 4.36
CA THR A 86 5.07 -14.67 4.06
C THR A 86 5.01 -13.65 2.92
N ALA A 87 4.10 -13.86 1.97
CA ALA A 87 3.84 -12.86 0.96
C ALA A 87 3.31 -11.58 1.63
N ALA A 88 3.88 -10.44 1.28
CA ALA A 88 3.37 -9.17 1.76
C ALA A 88 1.89 -9.06 1.33
N LYS A 89 0.97 -9.06 2.29
CA LYS A 89 -0.42 -8.72 2.01
C LYS A 89 -0.44 -7.26 1.58
N GLY A 90 -0.83 -7.02 0.32
CA GLY A 90 -1.17 -5.68 -0.13
C GLY A 90 -2.29 -5.17 0.79
N ASN A 91 -2.17 -3.96 1.26
CA ASN A 91 -3.27 -3.28 1.95
C ASN A 91 -3.77 -2.15 1.03
N PRO A 92 -4.48 -2.47 -0.05
CA PRO A 92 -5.19 -1.45 -0.80
C PRO A 92 -6.29 -0.93 0.14
N SER A 93 -6.27 0.36 0.42
CA SER A 93 -7.34 1.04 1.14
C SER A 93 -8.06 1.92 0.14
N PRO A 94 -8.99 1.38 -0.65
CA PRO A 94 -9.80 2.18 -1.56
C PRO A 94 -10.72 3.11 -0.77
N ILE A 95 -11.25 4.12 -1.43
CA ILE A 95 -12.35 4.91 -0.89
C ILE A 95 -13.56 3.98 -0.80
N PRO A 96 -14.24 3.89 0.35
CA PRO A 96 -15.48 3.15 0.45
C PRO A 96 -16.52 3.69 -0.56
N PRO A 97 -17.30 2.84 -1.24
CA PRO A 97 -18.24 3.27 -2.27
C PRO A 97 -19.19 4.39 -1.79
N GLU A 98 -19.71 4.27 -0.58
CA GLU A 98 -20.60 5.22 0.07
C GLU A 98 -19.92 6.58 0.42
N ARG A 99 -18.60 6.66 0.30
CA ARG A 99 -17.83 7.88 0.55
C ARG A 99 -17.23 8.48 -0.72
N LEU A 100 -17.40 7.83 -1.86
CA LEU A 100 -16.79 8.24 -3.12
C LEU A 100 -17.27 9.65 -3.54
N GLY A 101 -18.59 9.90 -3.50
CA GLY A 101 -19.16 11.19 -3.82
C GLY A 101 -18.71 12.30 -2.86
N ALA A 102 -18.70 12.02 -1.55
CA ALA A 102 -18.21 12.96 -0.55
C ALA A 102 -16.72 13.29 -0.77
N TRP A 103 -15.90 12.29 -1.08
CA TRP A 103 -14.49 12.49 -1.38
C TRP A 103 -14.28 13.35 -2.63
N TRP A 104 -15.03 13.09 -3.70
CA TRP A 104 -14.93 13.83 -4.95
C TRP A 104 -15.29 15.30 -4.77
N ARG A 105 -16.38 15.61 -4.05
CA ARG A 105 -16.79 16.98 -3.71
C ARG A 105 -15.74 17.68 -2.85
N ALA A 106 -15.25 17.00 -1.79
CA ALA A 106 -14.18 17.53 -0.94
C ALA A 106 -12.93 17.85 -1.75
N ALA A 107 -12.54 16.97 -2.67
CA ALA A 107 -11.42 17.24 -3.57
C ALA A 107 -11.66 18.48 -4.45
N GLY A 108 -12.90 18.69 -4.91
CA GLY A 108 -13.26 19.91 -5.65
C GLY A 108 -13.18 21.20 -4.85
N ALA A 109 -13.38 21.13 -3.54
CA ALA A 109 -13.35 22.26 -2.60
C ALA A 109 -11.99 22.48 -1.91
N ALA A 110 -10.99 21.65 -2.20
CA ALA A 110 -9.71 21.70 -1.50
C ALA A 110 -8.94 23.01 -1.76
N PRO A 111 -8.24 23.55 -0.73
CA PRO A 111 -7.58 24.85 -0.84
C PRO A 111 -6.49 24.92 -1.93
N SER A 112 -5.77 23.80 -2.15
CA SER A 112 -4.78 23.71 -3.22
C SER A 112 -5.39 23.07 -4.46
N ARG A 113 -5.80 23.87 -5.43
CA ARG A 113 -6.43 23.41 -6.68
C ARG A 113 -5.55 22.42 -7.43
N VAL A 114 -4.25 22.72 -7.61
CA VAL A 114 -3.33 21.87 -8.37
C VAL A 114 -3.13 20.51 -7.69
N ALA A 115 -3.00 20.49 -6.36
CA ALA A 115 -2.86 19.23 -5.63
C ALA A 115 -4.17 18.42 -5.61
N ALA A 116 -5.32 19.10 -5.57
CA ALA A 116 -6.63 18.47 -5.71
C ALA A 116 -6.83 17.88 -7.11
N ASP A 117 -6.48 18.65 -8.14
CA ASP A 117 -6.52 18.22 -9.53
C ASP A 117 -5.64 16.98 -9.78
N TYR A 118 -4.45 16.95 -9.19
CA TYR A 118 -3.59 15.78 -9.23
C TYR A 118 -4.28 14.53 -8.67
N TYR A 119 -4.91 14.61 -7.51
CA TYR A 119 -5.59 13.46 -6.92
C TYR A 119 -6.87 13.06 -7.65
N ARG A 120 -7.66 14.05 -8.12
CA ARG A 120 -8.83 13.77 -8.97
C ARG A 120 -8.42 13.11 -10.28
N PHE A 121 -7.36 13.61 -10.91
CA PHE A 121 -6.81 13.02 -12.13
C PHE A 121 -6.32 11.58 -11.89
N GLN A 122 -5.64 11.34 -10.76
CA GLN A 122 -5.22 9.99 -10.38
C GLN A 122 -6.41 9.04 -10.20
N LEU A 123 -7.48 9.49 -9.57
CA LEU A 123 -8.71 8.72 -9.38
C LEU A 123 -9.39 8.40 -10.73
N LEU A 124 -9.46 9.37 -11.65
CA LEU A 124 -10.10 9.19 -12.96
C LEU A 124 -9.31 8.33 -13.94
N THR A 125 -7.99 8.25 -13.79
CA THR A 125 -7.12 7.56 -14.73
C THR A 125 -6.62 6.22 -14.22
N GLY A 126 -6.67 5.99 -12.92
CA GLY A 126 -6.07 4.82 -12.28
C GLY A 126 -4.55 4.78 -12.31
N CYS A 127 -3.87 5.87 -12.66
CA CYS A 127 -2.41 5.95 -12.71
C CYS A 127 -1.77 5.79 -11.34
N ARG A 128 -0.53 5.30 -11.31
CA ARG A 128 0.28 5.35 -10.09
C ARG A 128 0.72 6.79 -9.83
N GLY A 129 0.68 7.22 -8.56
CA GLY A 129 1.09 8.58 -8.21
C GLY A 129 2.47 8.96 -8.76
N GLY A 130 3.45 8.06 -8.63
CA GLY A 130 4.80 8.28 -9.17
C GLY A 130 4.87 8.42 -10.69
N GLU A 131 3.94 7.83 -11.44
CA GLU A 131 3.84 8.00 -12.90
C GLU A 131 3.34 9.40 -13.25
N ILE A 132 2.54 10.03 -12.40
CA ILE A 132 1.98 11.37 -12.64
C ILE A 132 2.96 12.47 -12.23
N HIS A 133 3.43 12.47 -10.97
CA HIS A 133 4.27 13.57 -10.46
C HIS A 133 5.77 13.29 -10.52
N GLY A 134 6.15 12.12 -11.04
CA GLY A 134 7.53 11.65 -11.04
C GLY A 134 7.94 11.02 -9.71
N ASP A 135 8.99 10.23 -9.74
CA ASP A 135 9.61 9.63 -8.55
C ASP A 135 11.11 9.52 -8.77
N LYS A 136 11.86 10.44 -8.19
CA LYS A 136 13.34 10.50 -8.31
C LYS A 136 14.00 9.21 -7.78
N ARG A 137 13.40 8.55 -6.79
CA ARG A 137 13.94 7.30 -6.22
C ARG A 137 13.90 6.15 -7.22
N HIS A 138 12.87 6.11 -8.04
CA HIS A 138 12.65 5.05 -9.04
C HIS A 138 12.99 5.50 -10.47
N GLY A 139 13.45 6.75 -10.64
CA GLY A 139 13.83 7.30 -11.93
C GLY A 139 12.66 7.67 -12.84
N TYR A 140 11.45 7.83 -12.30
CA TYR A 140 10.28 8.24 -13.10
C TYR A 140 10.26 9.76 -13.29
N ALA A 141 10.14 10.18 -14.53
CA ALA A 141 9.88 11.59 -14.85
C ALA A 141 8.39 11.92 -14.60
N PRO A 142 8.06 13.16 -14.20
CA PRO A 142 6.68 13.61 -14.13
C PRO A 142 6.07 13.70 -15.53
N ILE A 143 4.75 13.57 -15.62
CA ILE A 143 4.01 13.93 -16.84
C ILE A 143 4.26 15.40 -17.12
N LYS A 144 4.57 15.72 -18.38
CA LYS A 144 4.74 17.09 -18.87
C LYS A 144 3.50 17.58 -19.60
N VAL A 145 3.35 18.87 -19.69
CA VAL A 145 2.30 19.51 -20.50
C VAL A 145 2.33 19.00 -21.94
N GLY A 146 3.50 18.84 -22.53
CA GLY A 146 3.68 18.32 -23.89
C GLY A 146 3.37 16.83 -24.09
N ASP A 147 3.14 16.07 -23.03
CA ASP A 147 2.68 14.68 -23.11
C ASP A 147 1.16 14.56 -23.24
N VAL A 148 0.43 15.70 -23.12
CA VAL A 148 -1.02 15.80 -23.21
C VAL A 148 -1.42 16.35 -24.57
N ASP A 149 -2.18 15.58 -25.31
CA ASP A 149 -2.90 16.04 -26.51
C ASP A 149 -4.33 16.38 -26.11
N CYS A 150 -4.58 17.67 -25.93
CA CYS A 150 -5.91 18.15 -25.51
C CYS A 150 -6.97 18.03 -26.61
N GLU A 151 -6.58 18.04 -27.89
CA GLU A 151 -7.52 17.93 -29.01
C GLU A 151 -7.99 16.49 -29.17
N LEU A 152 -7.08 15.55 -29.10
CA LEU A 152 -7.39 14.13 -29.20
C LEU A 152 -7.79 13.51 -27.86
N GLY A 153 -7.65 14.21 -26.73
CA GLY A 153 -7.91 13.67 -25.39
C GLY A 153 -7.00 12.49 -25.07
N LYS A 154 -5.72 12.60 -25.38
CA LYS A 154 -4.72 11.55 -25.18
C LYS A 154 -3.59 12.04 -24.28
N LEU A 155 -3.04 11.10 -23.52
CA LEU A 155 -1.86 11.30 -22.69
C LEU A 155 -0.90 10.13 -22.86
N VAL A 156 0.39 10.41 -22.94
CA VAL A 156 1.43 9.37 -22.97
C VAL A 156 2.24 9.39 -21.67
N LEU A 157 2.13 8.30 -20.89
CA LEU A 157 3.03 8.03 -19.76
C LEU A 157 4.27 7.34 -20.32
N ARG A 158 5.43 8.00 -20.19
CA ARG A 158 6.69 7.46 -20.69
C ARG A 158 7.41 6.62 -19.66
N ASP A 159 8.08 5.56 -20.12
CA ASP A 159 8.91 4.66 -19.31
C ASP A 159 8.25 4.28 -17.96
N THR A 160 7.05 3.71 -18.02
CA THR A 160 6.31 3.28 -16.83
C THR A 160 7.08 2.17 -16.08
N LYS A 161 6.55 1.74 -14.93
CA LYS A 161 7.13 0.62 -14.15
C LYS A 161 7.40 -0.63 -15.00
N ASN A 162 6.64 -0.82 -16.09
CA ASN A 162 6.81 -1.96 -17.00
C ASN A 162 7.84 -1.71 -18.12
N ARG A 163 8.58 -0.58 -18.05
CA ARG A 163 9.57 -0.15 -19.07
C ARG A 163 8.97 -0.01 -20.48
N SER A 164 7.73 0.42 -20.54
CA SER A 164 7.00 0.70 -21.77
C SER A 164 6.19 1.98 -21.63
N ASP A 165 5.95 2.64 -22.74
CA ASP A 165 5.04 3.78 -22.79
C ASP A 165 3.59 3.29 -22.66
N HIS A 166 2.79 4.05 -21.93
CA HIS A 166 1.37 3.76 -21.76
C HIS A 166 0.51 4.92 -22.24
N LYS A 167 -0.35 4.66 -23.21
CA LYS A 167 -1.30 5.65 -23.74
C LYS A 167 -2.58 5.60 -22.94
N LEU A 168 -2.97 6.74 -22.38
CA LEU A 168 -4.25 6.96 -21.73
C LEU A 168 -5.20 7.70 -22.67
N LEU A 169 -6.44 7.29 -22.67
CA LEU A 169 -7.52 7.98 -23.36
C LEU A 169 -8.35 8.70 -22.28
N LEU A 170 -8.19 9.99 -22.21
CA LEU A 170 -8.77 10.79 -21.14
C LEU A 170 -10.30 10.86 -21.29
N SER A 171 -11.00 10.58 -20.19
CA SER A 171 -12.42 10.95 -20.09
C SER A 171 -12.60 12.45 -20.13
N ARG A 172 -13.81 12.94 -20.41
CA ARG A 172 -14.14 14.39 -20.40
C ARG A 172 -13.63 15.06 -19.12
N GLN A 173 -13.91 14.48 -17.95
CA GLN A 173 -13.53 15.02 -16.65
C GLN A 173 -12.00 15.05 -16.45
N ALA A 174 -11.31 14.02 -16.89
CA ALA A 174 -9.84 13.98 -16.82
C ALA A 174 -9.19 14.96 -17.80
N LEU A 175 -9.79 15.11 -18.99
CA LEU A 175 -9.35 16.08 -20.00
C LEU A 175 -9.53 17.51 -19.53
N GLU A 176 -10.64 17.84 -18.91
CA GLU A 176 -10.88 19.17 -18.31
C GLU A 176 -9.84 19.51 -17.25
N ILE A 177 -9.48 18.54 -16.41
CA ILE A 177 -8.40 18.70 -15.42
C ILE A 177 -7.06 18.92 -16.11
N ALA A 178 -6.72 18.12 -17.11
CA ALA A 178 -5.47 18.24 -17.84
C ALA A 178 -5.39 19.58 -18.59
N ALA A 179 -6.42 19.96 -19.33
CA ALA A 179 -6.47 21.18 -20.12
C ALA A 179 -6.23 22.44 -19.27
N ARG A 180 -6.94 22.56 -18.12
CA ARG A 180 -6.72 23.72 -17.25
C ARG A 180 -5.32 23.76 -16.62
N ASN A 181 -4.68 22.59 -16.40
CA ASN A 181 -3.31 22.51 -15.90
C ASN A 181 -2.26 22.69 -17.04
N CYS A 182 -2.64 22.58 -18.30
CA CYS A 182 -1.82 22.92 -19.45
C CYS A 182 -1.84 24.42 -19.80
N SER A 183 -2.96 25.10 -19.50
CA SER A 183 -3.20 26.48 -19.91
C SER A 183 -2.08 27.43 -19.46
N GLY A 184 -1.52 28.20 -20.41
CA GLY A 184 -0.49 29.19 -20.15
C GLY A 184 0.88 28.63 -19.79
N ARG A 185 1.14 27.33 -19.98
CA ARG A 185 2.38 26.65 -19.55
C ARG A 185 3.14 26.07 -20.73
N LYS A 186 4.45 25.89 -20.53
CA LYS A 186 5.35 25.39 -21.57
C LYS A 186 5.25 23.84 -21.66
N PRO A 187 5.46 23.26 -22.85
CA PRO A 187 5.43 21.80 -23.03
C PRO A 187 6.38 21.01 -22.11
N ALA A 188 7.50 21.64 -21.71
CA ALA A 188 8.48 20.99 -20.83
C ALA A 188 8.10 21.02 -19.33
N ASP A 189 7.12 21.83 -18.95
CA ASP A 189 6.69 21.96 -17.56
C ASP A 189 5.99 20.68 -17.08
N PRO A 190 6.14 20.30 -15.80
CA PRO A 190 5.34 19.20 -15.23
C PRO A 190 3.84 19.53 -15.27
N LEU A 191 2.97 18.61 -15.67
CA LEU A 191 1.51 18.82 -15.71
C LEU A 191 0.97 19.26 -14.33
N PHE A 192 1.45 18.64 -13.27
CA PHE A 192 1.12 19.02 -11.88
C PHE A 192 2.40 19.44 -11.15
N PRO A 193 2.70 20.74 -11.02
CA PRO A 193 3.88 21.25 -10.33
C PRO A 193 3.73 21.18 -8.80
N ILE A 194 3.67 19.96 -8.28
CA ILE A 194 3.54 19.68 -6.85
C ILE A 194 4.84 19.10 -6.30
N VAL A 195 5.23 19.54 -5.10
CA VAL A 195 6.35 18.96 -4.34
C VAL A 195 5.84 17.95 -3.33
N ASP A 196 4.78 18.30 -2.61
CA ASP A 196 4.13 17.45 -1.61
C ASP A 196 2.63 17.77 -1.54
N ALA A 197 1.82 16.83 -1.98
CA ALA A 197 0.36 16.95 -1.96
C ALA A 197 -0.30 16.30 -0.72
N ARG A 198 0.48 15.68 0.19
CA ARG A 198 -0.06 14.90 1.33
C ARG A 198 -0.95 15.72 2.25
N LYS A 199 -0.65 17.00 2.46
CA LYS A 199 -1.49 17.90 3.26
C LYS A 199 -2.87 18.08 2.64
N THR A 200 -2.93 18.23 1.31
CA THR A 200 -4.19 18.35 0.58
C THR A 200 -5.00 17.05 0.68
N LEU A 201 -4.36 15.88 0.51
CA LEU A 201 -5.04 14.60 0.68
C LEU A 201 -5.57 14.41 2.11
N ALA A 202 -4.78 14.77 3.11
CA ALA A 202 -5.21 14.71 4.52
C ALA A 202 -6.43 15.61 4.76
N TRP A 203 -6.45 16.80 4.18
CA TRP A 203 -7.59 17.71 4.25
C TRP A 203 -8.82 17.10 3.57
N ILE A 204 -8.69 16.59 2.34
CA ILE A 204 -9.79 15.93 1.61
C ILE A 204 -10.35 14.76 2.42
N ASN A 205 -9.47 13.92 2.96
CA ASN A 205 -9.86 12.79 3.79
C ASN A 205 -10.65 13.22 5.03
N ALA A 206 -10.21 14.29 5.70
CA ALA A 206 -10.90 14.82 6.87
C ALA A 206 -12.31 15.31 6.53
N GLN A 207 -12.48 15.99 5.39
CA GLN A 207 -13.80 16.47 4.94
C GLN A 207 -14.72 15.31 4.51
N ALA A 208 -14.15 14.27 3.88
CA ALA A 208 -14.92 13.14 3.36
C ALA A 208 -15.12 12.00 4.38
N GLY A 209 -14.49 12.06 5.55
CA GLY A 209 -14.52 10.98 6.53
C GLY A 209 -13.81 9.72 6.03
N THR A 210 -12.69 9.87 5.30
CA THR A 210 -11.90 8.79 4.74
C THR A 210 -10.45 8.81 5.21
N THR A 211 -9.68 7.75 4.91
CA THR A 211 -8.26 7.66 5.26
C THR A 211 -7.43 7.16 4.07
N VAL A 212 -7.92 7.38 2.85
CA VAL A 212 -7.27 6.90 1.64
C VAL A 212 -5.87 7.50 1.48
N GLN A 213 -4.94 6.69 1.03
CA GLN A 213 -3.62 7.11 0.61
C GLN A 213 -3.54 7.19 -0.92
N GLY A 214 -2.53 7.85 -1.47
CA GLY A 214 -2.41 8.03 -2.92
C GLY A 214 -2.52 6.72 -3.72
N HIS A 215 -1.95 5.62 -3.23
CA HIS A 215 -2.12 4.32 -3.89
C HIS A 215 -3.54 3.75 -3.79
N GLY A 216 -4.28 4.11 -2.75
CA GLY A 216 -5.69 3.74 -2.58
C GLY A 216 -6.61 4.33 -3.64
N LEU A 217 -6.27 5.49 -4.24
CA LEU A 217 -7.04 6.07 -5.34
C LEU A 217 -7.03 5.19 -6.58
N ARG A 218 -5.89 4.59 -6.90
CA ARG A 218 -5.79 3.59 -7.97
C ARG A 218 -6.58 2.32 -7.64
N ALA A 219 -6.58 1.90 -6.37
CA ALA A 219 -7.40 0.77 -5.93
C ALA A 219 -8.90 1.11 -6.05
N THR A 220 -9.30 2.34 -5.71
CA THR A 220 -10.68 2.82 -5.91
C THR A 220 -11.07 2.79 -7.38
N PHE A 221 -10.23 3.35 -8.27
CA PHE A 221 -10.47 3.27 -9.71
C PHE A 221 -10.63 1.81 -10.18
N ALA A 222 -9.75 0.92 -9.72
CA ALA A 222 -9.79 -0.48 -10.11
C ALA A 222 -11.09 -1.16 -9.63
N SER A 223 -11.53 -0.92 -8.40
CA SER A 223 -12.77 -1.49 -7.86
C SER A 223 -13.99 -0.98 -8.61
N VAL A 224 -14.08 0.32 -8.88
CA VAL A 224 -15.19 0.89 -9.67
C VAL A 224 -15.18 0.33 -11.10
N ALA A 225 -14.01 0.29 -11.74
CA ALA A 225 -13.89 -0.19 -13.11
C ALA A 225 -14.17 -1.70 -13.23
N GLU A 226 -13.87 -2.51 -12.21
CA GLU A 226 -14.13 -3.94 -12.22
C GLU A 226 -15.62 -4.27 -12.39
N GLU A 227 -16.49 -3.43 -11.84
CA GLU A 227 -17.95 -3.57 -11.95
C GLU A 227 -18.51 -3.06 -13.30
N LEU A 228 -17.83 -2.10 -13.93
CA LEU A 228 -18.38 -1.35 -15.07
C LEU A 228 -17.81 -1.78 -16.42
N VAL A 229 -16.59 -2.34 -16.45
CA VAL A 229 -15.90 -2.64 -17.70
C VAL A 229 -15.38 -4.07 -17.71
N SER A 230 -15.08 -4.61 -18.90
CA SER A 230 -14.51 -5.96 -18.98
C SER A 230 -13.11 -6.04 -18.36
N GLY A 231 -12.76 -7.18 -17.76
CA GLY A 231 -11.44 -7.40 -17.15
C GLY A 231 -10.28 -7.15 -18.13
N GLY A 232 -10.46 -7.42 -19.42
CA GLY A 232 -9.45 -7.10 -20.44
C GLY A 232 -9.27 -5.59 -20.67
N ALA A 233 -10.35 -4.79 -20.59
CA ALA A 233 -10.26 -3.35 -20.62
C ALA A 233 -9.55 -2.83 -19.35
N LEU A 234 -9.96 -3.29 -18.18
CA LEU A 234 -9.37 -2.92 -16.91
C LEU A 234 -7.85 -3.18 -16.87
N LYS A 235 -7.40 -4.36 -17.28
CA LYS A 235 -5.96 -4.68 -17.35
C LYS A 235 -5.19 -3.69 -18.23
N ARG A 236 -5.76 -3.29 -19.37
CA ARG A 236 -5.15 -2.29 -20.26
C ARG A 236 -5.16 -0.88 -19.67
N MET A 237 -6.29 -0.48 -19.11
CA MET A 237 -6.41 0.82 -18.43
C MET A 237 -5.38 0.97 -17.31
N LEU A 238 -5.13 -0.10 -16.56
CA LEU A 238 -4.16 -0.10 -15.47
C LEU A 238 -2.71 -0.40 -15.92
N ASN A 239 -2.44 -0.58 -17.20
CA ASN A 239 -1.11 -0.99 -17.69
C ASN A 239 -0.56 -2.19 -16.90
N HIS A 240 -1.41 -3.19 -16.67
CA HIS A 240 -0.94 -4.44 -16.08
C HIS A 240 -0.28 -5.28 -17.17
N ALA A 241 0.91 -5.82 -16.86
CA ALA A 241 1.58 -6.76 -17.75
C ALA A 241 0.65 -7.97 -18.00
N THR A 242 0.46 -8.30 -19.24
CA THR A 242 -0.39 -9.45 -19.66
C THR A 242 0.29 -10.80 -19.43
N GLY A 243 1.42 -10.83 -18.74
CA GLY A 243 2.27 -11.92 -18.28
C GLY A 243 1.84 -13.33 -18.68
N GLY A 244 2.07 -13.74 -19.93
CA GLY A 244 1.76 -15.09 -20.39
C GLY A 244 0.31 -15.36 -20.79
N ASP A 245 -0.58 -14.39 -20.67
CA ASP A 245 -1.97 -14.51 -21.15
C ASP A 245 -2.02 -14.25 -22.67
N VAL A 246 -1.77 -15.31 -23.44
CA VAL A 246 -1.73 -15.29 -24.91
C VAL A 246 -3.05 -14.75 -25.49
N THR A 247 -4.17 -15.03 -24.85
CA THR A 247 -5.51 -14.60 -25.29
C THR A 247 -5.65 -13.07 -25.22
N LEU A 248 -5.16 -12.44 -24.15
CA LEU A 248 -5.20 -10.98 -23.99
C LEU A 248 -4.15 -10.25 -24.86
N GLY A 249 -3.03 -10.91 -25.16
CA GLY A 249 -1.96 -10.34 -25.99
C GLY A 249 -2.26 -10.36 -27.49
N HIS A 250 -2.89 -11.40 -27.99
CA HIS A 250 -3.04 -11.66 -29.43
C HIS A 250 -4.46 -11.60 -29.97
N TYR A 251 -5.48 -11.99 -29.17
CA TYR A 251 -6.83 -12.20 -29.70
C TYR A 251 -7.87 -11.15 -29.32
N VAL A 252 -7.63 -10.35 -28.27
CA VAL A 252 -8.62 -9.35 -27.81
C VAL A 252 -8.08 -7.94 -28.00
N GLY A 253 -8.01 -7.50 -29.24
CA GLY A 253 -7.77 -6.11 -29.60
C GLY A 253 -9.03 -5.27 -29.33
N LYS A 254 -9.10 -4.55 -28.19
CA LYS A 254 -10.12 -3.50 -28.07
C LYS A 254 -9.72 -2.30 -28.89
N SER A 255 -10.67 -1.77 -29.67
CA SER A 255 -10.45 -0.51 -30.38
C SER A 255 -10.19 0.65 -29.43
N GLU A 256 -9.52 1.69 -29.90
CA GLU A 256 -9.33 2.93 -29.13
C GLU A 256 -10.66 3.49 -28.62
N ALA A 257 -11.71 3.45 -29.46
CA ALA A 257 -13.05 3.89 -29.11
C ALA A 257 -13.64 3.12 -27.91
N GLN A 258 -13.47 1.79 -27.88
CA GLN A 258 -13.93 0.97 -26.75
C GLN A 258 -13.18 1.25 -25.46
N LEU A 259 -11.87 1.49 -25.52
CA LEU A 259 -11.09 1.86 -24.34
C LEU A 259 -11.44 3.26 -23.86
N ARG A 260 -11.67 4.21 -24.77
CA ARG A 260 -12.13 5.56 -24.42
C ARG A 260 -13.48 5.52 -23.71
N ALA A 261 -14.44 4.76 -24.26
CA ALA A 261 -15.72 4.54 -23.63
C ALA A 261 -15.59 3.94 -22.23
N ALA A 262 -14.66 3.00 -22.04
CA ALA A 262 -14.41 2.41 -20.72
C ALA A 262 -13.95 3.44 -19.68
N TRP A 263 -12.99 4.32 -20.01
CA TRP A 263 -12.57 5.40 -19.10
C TRP A 263 -13.71 6.40 -18.86
N GLN A 264 -14.51 6.71 -19.90
CA GLN A 264 -15.64 7.63 -19.74
C GLN A 264 -16.68 7.04 -18.80
N THR A 265 -17.04 5.76 -18.93
CA THR A 265 -18.00 5.08 -18.06
C THR A 265 -17.58 5.15 -16.58
N VAL A 266 -16.31 4.92 -16.29
CA VAL A 266 -15.80 5.01 -14.92
C VAL A 266 -15.87 6.45 -14.39
N ALA A 267 -15.52 7.43 -15.21
CA ALA A 267 -15.54 8.84 -14.82
C ALA A 267 -16.98 9.36 -14.59
N ASP A 268 -17.91 8.95 -15.44
CA ASP A 268 -19.33 9.30 -15.29
C ASP A 268 -19.93 8.70 -14.03
N PHE A 269 -19.58 7.45 -13.71
CA PHE A 269 -19.99 6.83 -12.45
C PHE A 269 -19.50 7.64 -11.23
N ILE A 270 -18.22 8.04 -11.21
CA ILE A 270 -17.67 8.86 -10.12
C ILE A 270 -18.41 10.20 -10.00
N GLU A 271 -18.76 10.82 -11.12
CA GLU A 271 -19.48 12.10 -11.15
C GLU A 271 -20.90 11.94 -10.64
N VAL A 272 -21.62 10.90 -11.06
CA VAL A 272 -22.96 10.55 -10.56
C VAL A 272 -22.95 10.30 -9.04
N GLU A 273 -21.96 9.57 -8.53
CA GLU A 273 -21.83 9.38 -7.08
C GLU A 273 -21.58 10.71 -6.34
N ALA A 274 -20.93 11.68 -7.01
CA ALA A 274 -20.72 13.01 -6.44
C ALA A 274 -22.00 13.86 -6.39
N GLU A 275 -22.94 13.62 -7.29
CA GLU A 275 -24.24 14.32 -7.35
C GLU A 275 -25.25 13.75 -6.34
N LYS A 276 -25.09 12.48 -5.93
CA LYS A 276 -25.94 11.92 -4.88
C LYS A 276 -25.76 12.72 -3.61
N GLU A 277 -26.89 13.10 -2.98
CA GLU A 277 -26.85 13.74 -1.68
C GLU A 277 -26.03 12.91 -0.70
N ALA A 278 -25.06 13.53 -0.06
CA ALA A 278 -24.35 12.87 1.01
C ALA A 278 -25.38 12.55 2.10
N GLN A 279 -25.72 11.27 2.28
CA GLN A 279 -26.41 10.87 3.49
C GLN A 279 -25.59 11.43 4.67
N PRO A 280 -26.21 12.19 5.59
CA PRO A 280 -25.48 12.74 6.72
C PRO A 280 -24.75 11.58 7.39
N ALA A 281 -23.43 11.73 7.52
CA ALA A 281 -22.63 10.74 8.21
C ALA A 281 -23.33 10.41 9.52
N PRO A 282 -23.51 9.13 9.88
CA PRO A 282 -24.03 8.80 11.21
C PRO A 282 -23.14 9.56 12.18
N ALA A 283 -23.74 10.46 12.95
CA ALA A 283 -23.02 11.29 13.92
C ALA A 283 -22.19 10.32 14.77
N LEU A 284 -20.89 10.44 14.71
CA LEU A 284 -20.01 9.70 15.62
C LEU A 284 -20.61 9.95 17.01
N PRO A 285 -20.86 8.91 17.80
CA PRO A 285 -21.41 9.10 19.12
C PRO A 285 -20.47 10.06 19.82
N VAL A 286 -20.96 11.29 20.08
CA VAL A 286 -20.26 12.24 20.91
C VAL A 286 -20.03 11.50 22.21
N ARG A 287 -18.77 11.14 22.49
CA ARG A 287 -18.43 10.62 23.81
C ARG A 287 -18.86 11.71 24.79
N SER A 288 -20.07 11.57 25.30
CA SER A 288 -20.55 12.37 26.42
C SER A 288 -19.46 12.20 27.49
N SER A 289 -18.75 13.28 27.76
CA SER A 289 -17.87 13.36 28.89
C SER A 289 -18.74 13.00 30.11
N LEU A 290 -18.64 11.76 30.55
CA LEU A 290 -19.19 11.34 31.83
C LEU A 290 -18.52 12.25 32.86
N ARG A 291 -19.28 13.29 33.24
CA ARG A 291 -19.00 14.15 34.38
C ARG A 291 -18.95 13.21 35.58
N VAL A 292 -17.75 12.82 36.00
CA VAL A 292 -17.54 12.10 37.25
C VAL A 292 -18.09 12.98 38.37
N GLN A 293 -19.31 12.74 38.78
CA GLN A 293 -19.80 13.27 40.04
C GLN A 293 -18.95 12.62 41.14
N ARG A 294 -18.15 13.46 41.80
CA ARG A 294 -17.51 13.10 43.06
C ARG A 294 -18.59 12.77 44.06
N VAL A 295 -18.85 11.49 44.27
CA VAL A 295 -19.59 11.03 45.42
C VAL A 295 -18.70 11.11 46.63
N GLY A 296 -19.23 11.73 47.68
CA GLY A 296 -18.53 12.09 48.89
C GLY A 296 -17.84 10.94 49.61
N THR A 297 -16.83 11.29 50.31
CA THR A 297 -15.98 10.51 51.21
C THR A 297 -16.84 9.73 52.22
N ALA A 298 -16.76 8.41 52.23
CA ALA A 298 -17.18 7.55 53.33
C ALA A 298 -15.94 7.06 54.13
N PRO A 299 -16.07 6.80 55.40
CA PRO A 299 -14.92 6.70 56.30
C PRO A 299 -14.19 5.35 56.20
N ALA A 300 -12.89 5.40 56.54
CA ALA A 300 -11.95 4.30 56.51
C ALA A 300 -12.39 3.09 57.36
N VAL A 301 -12.42 1.90 56.68
CA VAL A 301 -12.56 0.61 57.36
C VAL A 301 -11.17 -0.06 57.34
N ALA A 302 -10.75 -0.49 58.54
CA ALA A 302 -9.49 -1.14 58.85
C ALA A 302 -9.22 -2.45 58.09
N PRO A 303 -7.97 -2.85 57.83
CA PRO A 303 -7.64 -4.00 57.06
C PRO A 303 -7.86 -5.31 57.82
N ARG A 304 -8.69 -6.24 57.27
CA ARG A 304 -8.81 -7.59 57.77
C ARG A 304 -7.63 -8.44 57.27
N ARG A 305 -6.96 -9.10 58.23
CA ARG A 305 -5.89 -10.09 58.05
C ARG A 305 -6.36 -11.27 57.21
N ARG A 306 -5.58 -11.66 56.20
CA ARG A 306 -5.76 -12.92 55.44
C ARG A 306 -5.26 -14.10 56.26
N PRO A 307 -5.95 -15.23 56.26
CA PRO A 307 -5.41 -16.48 56.79
C PRO A 307 -4.52 -17.15 55.70
N SER A 308 -3.38 -17.64 56.14
CA SER A 308 -2.46 -18.45 55.37
C SER A 308 -3.07 -19.81 55.05
N ARG A 309 -3.15 -20.19 53.75
CA ARG A 309 -3.44 -21.57 53.33
C ARG A 309 -2.16 -22.24 52.89
N ARG A 310 -1.76 -23.19 53.69
CA ARG A 310 -0.69 -24.17 53.52
C ARG A 310 -1.04 -25.10 52.34
N ALA A 311 -0.06 -25.36 51.50
CA ALA A 311 -0.17 -26.30 50.40
C ALA A 311 -0.35 -27.74 50.84
N GLN A 312 -1.21 -28.47 50.19
CA GLN A 312 -1.18 -29.92 50.11
C GLN A 312 -1.13 -30.33 48.65
N VAL A 313 -0.09 -31.09 48.31
CA VAL A 313 0.13 -31.78 47.05
C VAL A 313 -0.54 -33.15 47.17
N PRO A 314 -1.30 -33.60 46.18
CA PRO A 314 -1.50 -35.02 45.96
C PRO A 314 -0.74 -35.49 44.74
N SER A 315 0.12 -36.49 44.97
CA SER A 315 0.69 -37.40 44.01
C SER A 315 -0.41 -38.23 43.35
N SER A 316 -0.41 -38.34 42.02
CA SER A 316 -1.06 -39.44 41.30
C SER A 316 -0.18 -39.86 40.13
N GLU A 317 0.24 -41.11 40.26
CA GLU A 317 0.89 -41.92 39.24
C GLU A 317 0.03 -42.01 37.97
N GLY A 318 0.64 -41.83 36.81
CA GLY A 318 0.04 -42.09 35.52
C GLY A 318 0.77 -43.23 34.81
N PRO A 319 0.09 -44.04 34.01
CA PRO A 319 0.62 -45.27 33.45
C PRO A 319 1.56 -45.09 32.28
N SER A 320 2.52 -46.03 32.17
CA SER A 320 3.53 -46.19 31.14
C SER A 320 2.95 -46.37 29.74
N PRO A 321 3.64 -45.93 28.69
CA PRO A 321 3.22 -46.17 27.30
C PRO A 321 3.68 -47.55 26.83
N GLN A 322 2.78 -48.24 26.13
CA GLN A 322 3.07 -49.50 25.43
C GLN A 322 3.69 -49.21 24.02
N PRO A 323 4.52 -50.13 23.48
CA PRO A 323 5.18 -49.94 22.20
C PRO A 323 4.24 -50.28 21.02
N ILE A 324 4.30 -49.47 19.99
CA ILE A 324 3.63 -49.70 18.71
C ILE A 324 4.57 -50.52 17.82
N SER A 325 4.09 -51.70 17.43
CA SER A 325 4.73 -52.65 16.53
C SER A 325 4.79 -52.13 15.11
N GLU A 326 5.95 -52.26 14.48
CA GLU A 326 6.14 -52.21 13.02
C GLU A 326 5.29 -53.26 12.30
N ARG A 327 4.64 -52.88 11.22
CA ARG A 327 4.37 -53.78 10.07
C ARG A 327 4.35 -52.97 8.77
N VAL A 328 5.29 -53.32 7.89
CA VAL A 328 5.35 -53.41 6.43
C VAL A 328 4.82 -52.20 5.65
#